data_4f0986eca30f004a2d0a19e84451eb0e
#
_entry.id   4f0986eca30f004a2d0a19e84451eb0e
#
_cell.length_a   1.000
_cell.length_b   1.000
_cell.length_c   1.000
_cell.angle_alpha   90.00
_cell.angle_beta   90.00
_cell.angle_gamma   90.00
#
_symmetry.space_group_name_H-M   'P 1'
#
loop_
_entity.id
_entity.type
_entity.pdbx_description
1 polymer ?
#
loop_
_entity_poly.entity_id
_entity_poly.type
_entity_poly.pdbx_seq_one_letter_code
_entity_poly.pdbx_strand_id
1 'polypeptide(L)'
;MTLAPYQGMNLVPGVGTEVFSAEHDVSDIVYGPLTNCLYLTNCLISGASRDAGNTGNTTVLRPGLVMGIITASGKWAQFTSGAVDGTQYARGILLHMGLNTQLDGADADRWVATILVRGVVNPSGICLASTAGYGLARTSVGLAVRKHLMYAIQMSDDFMNDLTIPLSGR
;
A
#
# COMPACT_ATOMS: atom_id res chain seq x y z
N MET A 1 -23.25 22.72 8.23
CA MET A 1 -22.22 22.95 7.20
C MET A 1 -21.32 21.73 7.22
N THR A 2 -21.64 20.74 6.41
CA THR A 2 -20.91 19.46 6.28
C THR A 2 -19.70 19.72 5.41
N LEU A 3 -18.50 19.63 5.98
CA LEU A 3 -17.28 19.63 5.18
C LEU A 3 -17.31 18.38 4.32
N ALA A 4 -17.33 18.57 3.01
CA ALA A 4 -17.17 17.48 2.08
C ALA A 4 -15.87 16.75 2.37
N PRO A 5 -15.84 15.42 2.35
CA PRO A 5 -14.60 14.68 2.44
C PRO A 5 -13.69 15.16 1.33
N TYR A 6 -12.42 15.25 1.65
CA TYR A 6 -11.31 15.67 0.82
C TYR A 6 -11.50 15.21 -0.63
N GLN A 7 -12.13 16.00 -1.43
CA GLN A 7 -12.19 15.77 -2.87
C GLN A 7 -10.78 16.03 -3.39
N GLY A 8 -10.20 14.97 -3.88
CA GLY A 8 -8.88 14.96 -4.48
C GLY A 8 -8.72 16.12 -5.43
N MET A 9 -7.66 16.79 -5.19
CA MET A 9 -7.28 18.07 -5.70
C MET A 9 -7.23 18.21 -7.20
N ASN A 10 -7.75 19.33 -7.56
CA ASN A 10 -7.46 20.19 -8.71
C ASN A 10 -6.56 19.63 -9.80
N LEU A 11 -7.22 19.28 -10.83
CA LEU A 11 -6.73 19.23 -12.19
C LEU A 11 -6.02 20.56 -12.53
N VAL A 12 -4.73 20.49 -12.74
CA VAL A 12 -4.02 21.55 -13.46
C VAL A 12 -4.40 21.38 -14.93
N PRO A 13 -5.03 22.39 -15.57
CA PRO A 13 -5.38 22.30 -16.97
C PRO A 13 -4.13 22.09 -17.82
N GLY A 14 -4.07 20.98 -18.55
CA GLY A 14 -2.99 20.69 -19.49
C GLY A 14 -2.02 19.59 -19.09
N VAL A 15 -2.14 19.00 -17.91
CA VAL A 15 -1.43 17.77 -17.55
C VAL A 15 -2.42 16.62 -17.69
N GLY A 16 -1.99 15.59 -18.43
CA GLY A 16 -2.85 14.48 -18.83
C GLY A 16 -3.71 13.93 -17.71
N THR A 17 -4.84 13.38 -18.08
CA THR A 17 -5.86 12.78 -17.22
C THR A 17 -5.20 11.95 -16.14
N GLU A 18 -5.16 12.49 -14.92
CA GLU A 18 -4.77 11.73 -13.76
C GLU A 18 -5.84 10.68 -13.52
N VAL A 19 -5.55 9.48 -13.93
CA VAL A 19 -6.35 8.33 -13.53
C VAL A 19 -5.91 7.95 -12.12
N PHE A 20 -6.19 8.82 -11.16
CA PHE A 20 -6.42 8.32 -9.84
C PHE A 20 -7.73 7.54 -9.94
N SER A 21 -7.67 6.27 -9.67
CA SER A 21 -8.85 5.55 -9.24
C SER A 21 -9.34 6.33 -8.01
N ALA A 22 -10.32 7.18 -8.19
CA ALA A 22 -10.83 8.12 -7.20
C ALA A 22 -11.53 7.41 -6.01
N GLU A 23 -11.36 6.13 -5.87
CA GLU A 23 -12.19 5.24 -5.07
C GLU A 23 -11.45 4.60 -3.90
N HIS A 24 -10.15 4.84 -3.73
CA HIS A 24 -9.42 4.29 -2.59
C HIS A 24 -8.82 5.40 -1.76
N ASP A 25 -9.52 5.73 -0.69
CA ASP A 25 -9.05 6.67 0.32
C ASP A 25 -8.25 5.92 1.41
N VAL A 26 -7.46 6.67 2.16
CA VAL A 26 -6.73 6.15 3.33
C VAL A 26 -7.67 5.48 4.34
N SER A 27 -8.92 5.93 4.43
CA SER A 27 -9.97 5.31 5.24
C SER A 27 -10.34 3.89 4.81
N ASP A 28 -10.14 3.53 3.55
CA ASP A 28 -10.36 2.17 3.06
C ASP A 28 -9.22 1.22 3.44
N ILE A 29 -8.05 1.79 3.66
CA ILE A 29 -6.82 1.06 3.99
C ILE A 29 -6.66 0.89 5.49
N VAL A 30 -6.82 1.98 6.26
CA VAL A 30 -6.57 2.02 7.70
C VAL A 30 -7.86 1.77 8.46
N TYR A 31 -7.80 0.82 9.40
CA TYR A 31 -8.91 0.56 10.30
C TYR A 31 -8.78 1.41 11.56
N GLY A 32 -9.63 2.43 11.67
CA GLY A 32 -9.65 3.36 12.80
C GLY A 32 -8.91 4.68 12.54
N PRO A 33 -8.71 5.49 13.57
CA PRO A 33 -8.13 6.82 13.40
C PRO A 33 -6.63 6.75 13.09
N LEU A 34 -6.17 7.59 12.16
CA LEU A 34 -4.75 7.69 11.77
C LEU A 34 -3.83 8.07 12.93
N THR A 35 -4.35 8.69 13.98
CA THR A 35 -3.59 9.03 15.19
C THR A 35 -3.01 7.82 15.91
N ASN A 36 -3.57 6.63 15.67
CA ASN A 36 -3.09 5.37 16.24
C ASN A 36 -2.09 4.66 15.32
N CYS A 37 -1.74 5.27 14.20
CA CYS A 37 -0.85 4.72 13.20
C CYS A 37 0.50 5.43 13.21
N LEU A 38 1.54 4.70 12.83
CA LEU A 38 2.83 5.27 12.51
C LEU A 38 3.04 5.19 10.99
N TYR A 39 3.29 6.33 10.38
CA TYR A 39 3.58 6.42 8.96
C TYR A 39 4.82 7.29 8.71
N LEU A 40 5.52 6.99 7.65
CA LEU A 40 6.68 7.72 7.19
C LEU A 40 6.25 8.58 5.99
N THR A 41 6.61 9.85 6.02
CA THR A 41 6.36 10.79 4.91
C THR A 41 7.63 11.00 4.11
N ASN A 42 7.48 11.46 2.88
CA ASN A 42 8.60 11.72 1.97
C ASN A 42 9.52 10.51 1.79
N CYS A 43 8.95 9.33 1.70
CA CYS A 43 9.70 8.12 1.42
C CYS A 43 10.20 8.12 -0.03
N LEU A 44 11.47 7.76 -0.21
CA LEU A 44 12.08 7.64 -1.52
C LEU A 44 11.61 6.35 -2.20
N ILE A 45 10.88 6.50 -3.29
CA ILE A 45 10.45 5.38 -4.14
C ILE A 45 11.44 5.20 -5.28
N SER A 46 11.83 3.96 -5.54
CA SER A 46 12.61 3.61 -6.72
C SER A 46 11.85 3.90 -8.01
N GLY A 47 12.45 4.62 -8.93
CA GLY A 47 11.87 4.94 -10.23
C GLY A 47 11.56 3.70 -11.09
N ALA A 48 12.20 2.58 -10.81
CA ALA A 48 11.96 1.29 -11.46
C ALA A 48 10.71 0.56 -10.92
N SER A 49 10.09 1.05 -9.83
CA SER A 49 8.89 0.41 -9.27
C SER A 49 7.72 0.42 -10.24
N ARG A 50 6.96 -0.65 -10.25
CA ARG A 50 5.79 -0.82 -11.13
C ARG A 50 4.65 -1.48 -10.39
N ASP A 51 3.46 -1.01 -10.65
CA ASP A 51 2.22 -1.64 -10.21
C ASP A 51 1.53 -2.29 -11.41
N ALA A 52 1.93 -3.50 -11.76
CA ALA A 52 1.40 -4.22 -12.91
C ALA A 52 -0.12 -4.48 -12.81
N GLY A 53 -0.66 -4.48 -11.59
CA GLY A 53 -2.10 -4.59 -11.35
C GLY A 53 -2.87 -3.31 -11.65
N ASN A 54 -2.20 -2.16 -11.75
CA ASN A 54 -2.79 -0.91 -12.20
C ASN A 54 -2.82 -0.88 -13.75
N THR A 55 -3.76 -1.64 -14.32
CA THR A 55 -3.84 -1.87 -15.75
C THR A 55 -4.00 -0.56 -16.52
N GLY A 56 -3.12 -0.33 -17.50
CA GLY A 56 -3.08 0.89 -18.30
C GLY A 56 -2.23 2.01 -17.70
N ASN A 57 -1.82 1.92 -16.43
CA ASN A 57 -1.01 2.94 -15.78
C ASN A 57 -0.03 2.36 -14.74
N THR A 58 0.80 1.42 -15.16
CA THR A 58 1.69 0.64 -14.29
C THR A 58 2.78 1.46 -13.59
N THR A 59 3.00 2.69 -14.04
CA THR A 59 3.94 3.64 -13.45
C THR A 59 3.35 4.44 -12.29
N VAL A 60 2.04 4.32 -12.06
CA VAL A 60 1.36 4.91 -10.90
C VAL A 60 1.09 3.81 -9.89
N LEU A 61 1.66 3.96 -8.70
CA LEU A 61 1.47 3.01 -7.61
C LEU A 61 0.15 3.33 -6.90
N ARG A 62 -0.71 2.32 -6.76
CA ARG A 62 -2.02 2.48 -6.09
C ARG A 62 -1.86 2.63 -4.57
N PRO A 63 -2.67 3.47 -3.91
CA PRO A 63 -2.84 3.40 -2.46
C PRO A 63 -3.21 1.98 -2.03
N GLY A 64 -2.75 1.54 -0.87
CA GLY A 64 -2.93 0.17 -0.41
C GLY A 64 -1.89 -0.83 -0.91
N LEU A 65 -0.99 -0.41 -1.80
CA LEU A 65 0.06 -1.29 -2.33
C LEU A 65 1.04 -1.72 -1.23
N VAL A 66 1.30 -3.02 -1.17
CA VAL A 66 2.32 -3.56 -0.26
C VAL A 66 3.71 -3.21 -0.77
N MET A 67 4.52 -2.65 0.13
CA MET A 67 5.85 -2.14 -0.17
C MET A 67 6.93 -2.94 0.55
N GLY A 68 8.06 -3.11 -0.13
CA GLY A 68 9.32 -3.61 0.42
C GLY A 68 10.42 -2.56 0.33
N ILE A 69 11.62 -2.90 0.82
CA ILE A 69 12.79 -2.03 0.77
C ILE A 69 13.91 -2.75 0.03
N ILE A 70 14.48 -2.09 -0.98
CA ILE A 70 15.66 -2.58 -1.69
C ILE A 70 16.85 -2.46 -0.73
N THR A 71 17.42 -3.58 -0.32
CA THR A 71 18.47 -3.65 0.70
C THR A 71 19.70 -2.82 0.34
N ALA A 72 20.10 -2.84 -0.93
CA ALA A 72 21.33 -2.17 -1.39
C ALA A 72 21.21 -0.64 -1.39
N SER A 73 20.00 -0.07 -1.56
CA SER A 73 19.81 1.38 -1.73
C SER A 73 18.95 2.02 -0.64
N GLY A 74 18.23 1.23 0.16
CA GLY A 74 17.26 1.73 1.13
C GLY A 74 15.98 2.32 0.52
N LYS A 75 15.82 2.24 -0.80
CA LYS A 75 14.64 2.77 -1.50
C LYS A 75 13.45 1.84 -1.33
N TRP A 76 12.27 2.44 -1.25
CA TRP A 76 11.04 1.69 -1.26
C TRP A 76 10.67 1.25 -2.69
N ALA A 77 10.16 0.06 -2.82
CA ALA A 77 9.63 -0.48 -4.06
C ALA A 77 8.43 -1.39 -3.77
N GLN A 78 7.68 -1.75 -4.79
CA GLN A 78 6.59 -2.72 -4.61
C GLN A 78 7.13 -4.04 -4.05
N PHE A 79 6.36 -4.66 -3.17
CA PHE A 79 6.63 -6.03 -2.73
C PHE A 79 6.62 -6.98 -3.92
N THR A 80 7.66 -7.79 -4.04
CA THR A 80 7.80 -8.78 -5.12
C THR A 80 8.15 -10.14 -4.54
N SER A 81 7.19 -11.05 -4.52
CA SER A 81 7.42 -12.41 -4.05
C SER A 81 8.50 -13.09 -4.91
N GLY A 82 9.51 -13.68 -4.25
CA GLY A 82 10.62 -14.35 -4.93
C GLY A 82 11.75 -13.44 -5.39
N ALA A 83 11.69 -12.12 -5.18
CA ALA A 83 12.85 -11.24 -5.33
C ALA A 83 13.96 -11.62 -4.34
N VAL A 84 15.18 -11.13 -4.60
CA VAL A 84 16.36 -11.39 -3.75
C VAL A 84 17.05 -10.09 -3.31
N ASP A 85 16.44 -8.96 -3.62
CA ASP A 85 16.98 -7.62 -3.39
C ASP A 85 16.48 -6.95 -2.10
N GLY A 86 15.64 -7.65 -1.34
CA GLY A 86 14.99 -7.14 -0.12
C GLY A 86 13.49 -6.88 -0.29
N THR A 87 13.01 -6.68 -1.52
CA THR A 87 11.58 -6.41 -1.78
C THR A 87 10.67 -7.62 -1.57
N GLN A 88 11.24 -8.81 -1.41
CA GLN A 88 10.51 -10.03 -0.99
C GLN A 88 9.99 -9.97 0.45
N TYR A 89 10.43 -9.01 1.23
CA TYR A 89 9.92 -8.78 2.58
C TYR A 89 8.99 -7.57 2.58
N ALA A 90 7.72 -7.79 2.88
CA ALA A 90 6.77 -6.70 3.09
C ALA A 90 7.18 -5.90 4.34
N ARG A 91 7.28 -4.57 4.19
CA ARG A 91 7.75 -3.65 5.23
C ARG A 91 6.77 -2.54 5.55
N GLY A 92 5.82 -2.28 4.66
CA GLY A 92 4.83 -1.23 4.84
C GLY A 92 3.76 -1.27 3.77
N ILE A 93 2.84 -0.34 3.86
CA ILE A 93 1.73 -0.18 2.95
C ILE A 93 1.72 1.26 2.45
N LEU A 94 1.66 1.44 1.15
CA LEU A 94 1.56 2.75 0.53
C LEU A 94 0.21 3.37 0.88
N LEU A 95 0.20 4.48 1.61
CA LEU A 95 -1.01 5.24 1.87
C LEU A 95 -1.30 6.22 0.75
N HIS A 96 -0.27 6.88 0.27
CA HIS A 96 -0.42 7.96 -0.68
C HIS A 96 0.90 8.21 -1.42
N MET A 97 0.82 8.40 -2.74
CA MET A 97 1.85 9.06 -3.52
C MET A 97 1.48 10.54 -3.64
N GLY A 98 2.46 11.44 -3.57
CA GLY A 98 2.22 12.87 -3.78
C GLY A 98 1.60 13.12 -5.16
N LEU A 99 0.99 14.27 -5.32
CA LEU A 99 0.41 14.71 -6.58
C LEU A 99 1.44 14.63 -7.72
N ASN A 100 1.00 14.12 -8.87
CA ASN A 100 1.81 14.01 -10.09
C ASN A 100 3.05 13.12 -9.98
N THR A 101 3.00 12.10 -9.18
CA THR A 101 4.12 11.16 -9.04
C THR A 101 3.97 9.94 -9.90
N GLN A 102 3.83 10.13 -11.16
CA GLN A 102 4.04 9.06 -12.11
C GLN A 102 5.53 8.72 -12.15
N LEU A 103 5.87 7.46 -11.94
CA LEU A 103 7.22 6.97 -12.16
C LEU A 103 7.45 6.89 -13.67
N ASP A 104 8.42 7.63 -14.17
CA ASP A 104 8.62 7.80 -15.61
C ASP A 104 9.33 6.65 -16.30
N GLY A 105 9.70 5.63 -15.55
CA GLY A 105 10.40 4.46 -16.09
C GLY A 105 11.89 4.64 -16.31
N ALA A 106 12.39 5.84 -16.17
CA ALA A 106 13.78 6.21 -16.39
C ALA A 106 14.62 6.17 -15.09
N ASP A 107 14.26 5.32 -14.14
CA ASP A 107 14.93 5.17 -12.84
C ASP A 107 14.99 6.45 -11.98
N ALA A 108 14.21 7.47 -12.34
CA ALA A 108 14.12 8.67 -11.54
C ALA A 108 13.37 8.40 -10.23
N ASP A 109 14.11 8.35 -9.15
CA ASP A 109 13.55 8.16 -7.82
C ASP A 109 12.66 9.35 -7.42
N ARG A 110 11.64 9.09 -6.59
CA ARG A 110 10.71 10.10 -6.11
C ARG A 110 10.62 10.13 -4.58
N TRP A 111 10.79 11.30 -3.99
CA TRP A 111 10.64 11.55 -2.56
C TRP A 111 9.24 12.06 -2.22
N VAL A 112 8.25 11.22 -2.29
CA VAL A 112 6.87 11.73 -2.20
C VAL A 112 5.88 10.77 -1.57
N ALA A 113 6.27 9.55 -1.31
CA ALA A 113 5.35 8.56 -0.77
C ALA A 113 5.15 8.69 0.74
N THR A 114 3.94 8.46 1.17
CA THR A 114 3.60 8.24 2.58
C THR A 114 3.33 6.74 2.77
N ILE A 115 4.09 6.12 3.65
CA ILE A 115 4.04 4.67 3.88
C ILE A 115 3.66 4.37 5.32
N LEU A 116 2.62 3.59 5.52
CA LEU A 116 2.23 3.06 6.81
C LEU A 116 3.21 1.96 7.22
N VAL A 117 3.78 2.09 8.40
CA VAL A 117 4.71 1.11 8.97
C VAL A 117 4.21 0.48 10.25
N ARG A 118 3.18 1.04 10.88
CA ARG A 118 2.51 0.47 12.05
C ARG A 118 1.05 0.90 12.11
N GLY A 119 0.16 -0.01 12.44
CA GLY A 119 -1.27 0.26 12.59
C GLY A 119 -2.13 -0.96 12.35
N VAL A 120 -3.42 -0.76 12.34
CA VAL A 120 -4.41 -1.78 11.97
C VAL A 120 -4.97 -1.42 10.59
N VAL A 121 -5.01 -2.38 9.69
CA VAL A 121 -5.44 -2.17 8.31
C VAL A 121 -6.59 -3.09 7.92
N ASN A 122 -7.41 -2.61 7.00
CA ASN A 122 -8.44 -3.39 6.36
C ASN A 122 -7.82 -4.17 5.18
N PRO A 123 -7.77 -5.50 5.23
CA PRO A 123 -7.18 -6.29 4.15
C PRO A 123 -7.89 -6.11 2.80
N SER A 124 -9.16 -5.68 2.80
CA SER A 124 -9.89 -5.36 1.57
C SER A 124 -9.36 -4.12 0.85
N GLY A 125 -8.68 -3.22 1.57
CA GLY A 125 -8.04 -2.03 1.01
C GLY A 125 -6.59 -2.25 0.58
N ILE A 126 -6.04 -3.44 0.75
CA ILE A 126 -4.65 -3.76 0.44
C ILE A 126 -4.55 -4.44 -0.93
N CYS A 127 -3.53 -4.10 -1.70
CA CYS A 127 -3.27 -4.74 -2.99
C CYS A 127 -1.81 -5.17 -3.14
N LEU A 128 -1.60 -6.11 -4.04
CA LEU A 128 -0.27 -6.51 -4.51
C LEU A 128 -0.07 -5.97 -5.93
N ALA A 129 1.16 -5.64 -6.29
CA ALA A 129 1.49 -5.16 -7.62
C ALA A 129 1.15 -6.15 -8.74
N SER A 130 1.01 -7.44 -8.41
CA SER A 130 0.65 -8.49 -9.37
C SER A 130 -0.86 -8.70 -9.53
N THR A 131 -1.70 -7.99 -8.77
CA THR A 131 -3.16 -8.19 -8.79
C THR A 131 -3.89 -6.93 -9.24
N ALA A 132 -4.87 -7.09 -10.15
CA ALA A 132 -5.65 -5.96 -10.66
C ALA A 132 -6.59 -5.35 -9.61
N GLY A 133 -7.07 -6.15 -8.66
CA GLY A 133 -8.01 -5.71 -7.63
C GLY A 133 -7.36 -5.47 -6.28
N TYR A 134 -8.18 -4.95 -5.38
CA TYR A 134 -7.89 -4.86 -3.96
C TYR A 134 -8.37 -6.13 -3.24
N GLY A 135 -7.84 -6.34 -2.07
CA GLY A 135 -8.11 -7.49 -1.23
C GLY A 135 -6.90 -8.41 -1.09
N LEU A 136 -6.30 -8.41 0.10
CA LEU A 136 -5.19 -9.31 0.40
C LEU A 136 -5.74 -10.71 0.71
N ALA A 137 -5.95 -11.50 -0.33
CA ALA A 137 -6.43 -12.87 -0.21
C ALA A 137 -5.48 -13.73 0.64
N ARG A 138 -6.03 -14.75 1.33
CA ARG A 138 -5.25 -15.71 2.14
C ARG A 138 -4.59 -16.78 1.25
N THR A 139 -3.99 -16.40 0.15
CA THR A 139 -3.10 -17.22 -0.68
C THR A 139 -1.74 -17.37 0.00
N SER A 140 -0.88 -18.25 -0.53
CA SER A 140 0.49 -18.41 0.00
C SER A 140 1.26 -17.08 0.03
N VAL A 141 1.11 -16.24 -0.99
CA VAL A 141 1.73 -14.92 -1.06
C VAL A 141 1.10 -13.96 -0.05
N GLY A 142 -0.22 -13.91 0.03
CA GLY A 142 -0.92 -13.05 0.99
C GLY A 142 -0.63 -13.44 2.45
N LEU A 143 -0.51 -14.72 2.76
CA LEU A 143 -0.11 -15.19 4.09
C LEU A 143 1.35 -14.83 4.40
N ALA A 144 2.26 -14.89 3.41
CA ALA A 144 3.63 -14.43 3.58
C ALA A 144 3.69 -12.92 3.89
N VAL A 145 2.91 -12.10 3.17
CA VAL A 145 2.80 -10.66 3.45
C VAL A 145 2.29 -10.41 4.87
N ARG A 146 1.20 -11.07 5.28
CA ARG A 146 0.66 -10.98 6.65
C ARG A 146 1.70 -11.32 7.70
N LYS A 147 2.45 -12.40 7.49
CA LYS A 147 3.53 -12.84 8.38
C LYS A 147 4.66 -11.81 8.48
N HIS A 148 5.04 -11.16 7.37
CA HIS A 148 6.07 -10.13 7.39
C HIS A 148 5.63 -8.88 8.14
N LEU A 149 4.35 -8.51 8.04
CA LEU A 149 3.81 -7.29 8.64
C LEU A 149 3.34 -7.48 10.09
N MET A 150 3.09 -8.71 10.54
CA MET A 150 2.38 -9.05 11.79
C MET A 150 2.90 -8.38 13.07
N TYR A 151 4.16 -8.00 13.11
CA TYR A 151 4.74 -7.35 14.30
C TYR A 151 4.45 -5.85 14.38
N ALA A 152 4.06 -5.23 13.30
CA ALA A 152 3.85 -3.80 13.24
C ALA A 152 2.51 -3.41 12.60
N ILE A 153 2.08 -4.13 11.58
CA ILE A 153 0.83 -3.90 10.88
C ILE A 153 -0.06 -5.12 11.04
N GLN A 154 -1.22 -4.92 11.65
CA GLN A 154 -2.20 -5.97 11.89
C GLN A 154 -3.35 -5.86 10.91
N MET A 155 -3.84 -6.98 10.43
CA MET A 155 -5.03 -7.02 9.57
C MET A 155 -6.28 -7.10 10.43
N SER A 156 -7.28 -6.30 10.12
CA SER A 156 -8.51 -6.24 10.92
C SER A 156 -9.27 -7.58 10.98
N ASP A 157 -9.15 -8.40 9.92
CA ASP A 157 -9.78 -9.72 9.86
C ASP A 157 -9.03 -10.80 10.67
N ASP A 158 -7.78 -10.56 11.07
CA ASP A 158 -7.04 -11.50 11.92
C ASP A 158 -7.61 -11.53 13.33
N PHE A 159 -8.13 -10.40 13.84
CA PHE A 159 -8.83 -10.35 15.14
C PHE A 159 -10.15 -11.11 15.13
N MET A 160 -10.90 -11.06 14.03
CA MET A 160 -12.18 -11.74 13.92
C MET A 160 -12.04 -13.25 13.89
N ASN A 161 -10.94 -13.76 13.34
CA ASN A 161 -10.66 -15.21 13.33
C ASN A 161 -10.20 -15.73 14.69
N ASP A 162 -9.52 -14.93 15.49
CA ASP A 162 -9.09 -15.30 16.83
C ASP A 162 -10.28 -15.42 17.82
N LEU A 163 -11.33 -14.63 17.57
CA LEU A 163 -12.59 -14.69 18.33
C LEU A 163 -13.47 -15.89 17.98
N THR A 164 -13.19 -16.58 16.86
CA THR A 164 -13.94 -17.76 16.41
C THR A 164 -13.27 -19.09 16.75
N ILE A 165 -12.18 -19.08 17.51
CA ILE A 165 -11.63 -20.32 18.05
C ILE A 165 -12.66 -20.87 19.07
N PRO A 166 -13.34 -21.99 18.78
CA PRO A 166 -14.27 -22.53 19.73
C PRO A 166 -13.48 -22.90 20.98
N LEU A 167 -13.94 -22.45 22.15
CA LEU A 167 -13.48 -22.91 23.45
C LEU A 167 -13.89 -24.38 23.69
N SER A 168 -13.63 -25.24 22.72
CA SER A 168 -13.83 -26.67 22.84
C SER A 168 -12.54 -27.31 23.34
N GLY A 169 -12.40 -27.34 24.66
CA GLY A 169 -11.24 -28.01 25.29
C GLY A 169 -11.07 -27.65 26.77
N ARG A 170 -12.14 -27.75 27.55
CA ARG A 170 -12.04 -28.00 29.00
C ARG A 170 -12.81 -29.21 29.40
#